data_03b59f57152eb994440e2f0cfd6f50d2
#
_entry.id   03b59f57152eb994440e2f0cfd6f50d2
#
_cell.length_a   1.000
_cell.length_b   1.000
_cell.length_c   1.000
_cell.angle_alpha   90.00
_cell.angle_beta   90.00
_cell.angle_gamma   90.00
#
_symmetry.space_group_name_H-M   'P 1'
#
loop_
_entity.id
_entity.type
_entity.pdbx_description
1 polymer ?
#
loop_
_entity_poly.entity_id
_entity_poly.type
_entity_poly.pdbx_seq_one_letter_code
_entity_poly.pdbx_strand_id
1 'polypeptide(L)'
;MKSYLSLVPISARVHKRQSRMTRICIILAVFLVTSIFSMAEMWTKAETTTMRHNQGDWHIALQNVPENEAKQIMETSDVAFSSWYNEMNTRADQGYYTGGKKAALYGVEETYTTNIMNYPLEGSYPQSEKEAALSADAKDLFGITVGDRITLNTPAGDFEYTISGFYEDDTEFNNIIDGTCVYMNRAAFDEISAMNGTEPASQFYIRFKKESGLKKAIADLKQQYNLTAANVKENMGLLGILGASSNKSVSQLYPLAAVCFIIILVSGVFMISSCMNSNVTQRKAYFGIMS
;
A
#
# COMPACT_ATOMS: atom_id res chain seq x y z
N MET A 1 -7.01 -61.98 -13.95
CA MET A 1 -5.81 -61.52 -13.25
C MET A 1 -6.25 -60.42 -12.28
N LYS A 2 -6.07 -60.60 -10.97
CA LYS A 2 -6.41 -59.56 -10.00
C LYS A 2 -5.40 -58.43 -10.14
N SER A 3 -5.88 -57.23 -10.35
CA SER A 3 -5.07 -56.02 -10.59
C SER A 3 -4.01 -55.83 -9.47
N TYR A 4 -2.80 -55.42 -9.83
CA TYR A 4 -1.73 -55.03 -8.87
C TYR A 4 -2.18 -54.02 -7.84
N LEU A 5 -3.19 -53.21 -8.14
CA LEU A 5 -3.83 -52.26 -7.22
C LEU A 5 -4.50 -52.94 -6.02
N SER A 6 -4.91 -54.22 -6.11
CA SER A 6 -5.51 -54.95 -4.99
C SER A 6 -4.48 -55.37 -3.92
N LEU A 7 -3.17 -55.33 -4.23
CA LEU A 7 -2.08 -55.60 -3.27
C LEU A 7 -1.83 -54.42 -2.33
N VAL A 8 -2.19 -53.21 -2.72
CA VAL A 8 -1.94 -52.00 -1.91
C VAL A 8 -2.66 -52.04 -0.55
N PRO A 9 -3.99 -52.32 -0.48
CA PRO A 9 -4.67 -52.38 0.81
C PRO A 9 -4.23 -53.59 1.67
N ILE A 10 -3.83 -54.69 1.06
CA ILE A 10 -3.31 -55.87 1.77
C ILE A 10 -1.97 -55.55 2.41
N SER A 11 -1.05 -54.97 1.67
CA SER A 11 0.27 -54.51 2.15
C SER A 11 0.15 -53.43 3.27
N ALA A 12 -0.81 -52.52 3.14
CA ALA A 12 -1.07 -51.51 4.17
C ALA A 12 -1.61 -52.12 5.48
N ARG A 13 -2.34 -53.21 5.40
CA ARG A 13 -2.86 -53.96 6.60
C ARG A 13 -1.75 -54.76 7.33
N VAL A 14 -0.84 -55.36 6.58
CA VAL A 14 0.27 -56.14 7.16
C VAL A 14 1.29 -55.20 7.83
N HIS A 15 1.59 -54.06 7.22
CA HIS A 15 2.59 -53.09 7.73
C HIS A 15 1.92 -51.83 8.32
N LYS A 16 0.97 -52.01 9.20
CA LYS A 16 0.16 -50.90 9.78
C LYS A 16 0.99 -49.76 10.37
N ARG A 17 2.09 -50.05 11.09
CA ARG A 17 2.95 -49.04 11.72
C ARG A 17 3.65 -48.17 10.67
N GLN A 18 4.23 -48.81 9.65
CA GLN A 18 4.94 -48.11 8.58
C GLN A 18 3.98 -47.29 7.71
N SER A 19 2.82 -47.86 7.35
CA SER A 19 1.78 -47.16 6.59
C SER A 19 1.23 -45.94 7.35
N ARG A 20 1.13 -45.98 8.69
CA ARG A 20 0.77 -44.78 9.50
C ARG A 20 1.88 -43.75 9.47
N MET A 21 3.15 -44.13 9.65
CA MET A 21 4.30 -43.21 9.60
C MET A 21 4.36 -42.49 8.26
N THR A 22 4.25 -43.22 7.13
CA THR A 22 4.26 -42.62 5.81
C THR A 22 3.11 -41.62 5.62
N ARG A 23 1.88 -41.99 6.06
CA ARG A 23 0.74 -41.07 5.98
C ARG A 23 0.96 -39.80 6.81
N ILE A 24 1.48 -39.93 8.05
CA ILE A 24 1.79 -38.80 8.91
C ILE A 24 2.84 -37.91 8.25
N CYS A 25 3.93 -38.48 7.68
CA CYS A 25 4.94 -37.70 6.98
C CYS A 25 4.37 -36.94 5.78
N ILE A 26 3.50 -37.57 4.96
CA ILE A 26 2.86 -36.90 3.83
C ILE A 26 1.94 -35.77 4.31
N ILE A 27 1.11 -36.03 5.34
CA ILE A 27 0.21 -35.02 5.92
C ILE A 27 1.02 -33.83 6.44
N LEU A 28 2.09 -34.10 7.20
CA LEU A 28 2.96 -33.03 7.71
C LEU A 28 3.65 -32.24 6.60
N ALA A 29 4.13 -32.91 5.56
CA ALA A 29 4.76 -32.23 4.44
C ALA A 29 3.77 -31.32 3.70
N VAL A 30 2.57 -31.82 3.39
CA VAL A 30 1.51 -31.03 2.75
C VAL A 30 1.08 -29.86 3.66
N PHE A 31 0.88 -30.15 4.95
CA PHE A 31 0.53 -29.11 5.95
C PHE A 31 1.60 -28.01 6.01
N LEU A 32 2.89 -28.32 6.07
CA LEU A 32 3.98 -27.37 6.10
C LEU A 32 3.98 -26.50 4.83
N VAL A 33 3.88 -27.14 3.66
CA VAL A 33 3.86 -26.40 2.39
C VAL A 33 2.67 -25.44 2.32
N THR A 34 1.46 -25.93 2.62
CA THR A 34 0.25 -25.09 2.58
C THR A 34 0.28 -23.98 3.62
N SER A 35 0.80 -24.25 4.83
CA SER A 35 0.93 -23.23 5.89
C SER A 35 1.88 -22.11 5.48
N ILE A 36 3.03 -22.43 4.85
CA ILE A 36 3.99 -21.42 4.40
C ILE A 36 3.37 -20.51 3.33
N PHE A 37 2.66 -21.09 2.36
CA PHE A 37 1.97 -20.29 1.33
C PHE A 37 0.88 -19.40 1.92
N SER A 38 0.04 -19.96 2.80
CA SER A 38 -1.01 -19.19 3.46
C SER A 38 -0.46 -18.06 4.32
N MET A 39 0.66 -18.31 5.02
CA MET A 39 1.34 -17.30 5.83
C MET A 39 1.92 -16.18 4.96
N ALA A 40 2.57 -16.53 3.83
CA ALA A 40 3.12 -15.56 2.91
C ALA A 40 2.02 -14.67 2.28
N GLU A 41 0.90 -15.26 1.88
CA GLU A 41 -0.23 -14.51 1.34
C GLU A 41 -0.85 -13.58 2.39
N MET A 42 -1.04 -14.08 3.62
CA MET A 42 -1.58 -13.31 4.74
C MET A 42 -0.67 -12.12 5.11
N TRP A 43 0.65 -12.36 5.14
CA TRP A 43 1.65 -11.31 5.36
C TRP A 43 1.58 -10.23 4.28
N THR A 44 1.59 -10.63 3.01
CA THR A 44 1.53 -9.68 1.89
C THR A 44 0.26 -8.83 1.94
N LYS A 45 -0.90 -9.43 2.25
CA LYS A 45 -2.17 -8.71 2.39
C LYS A 45 -2.14 -7.74 3.57
N ALA A 46 -1.66 -8.17 4.73
CA ALA A 46 -1.56 -7.33 5.92
C ALA A 46 -0.64 -6.13 5.67
N GLU A 47 0.54 -6.38 5.10
CA GLU A 47 1.50 -5.33 4.79
C GLU A 47 0.97 -4.34 3.74
N THR A 48 0.30 -4.84 2.69
CA THR A 48 -0.35 -3.99 1.68
C THR A 48 -1.41 -3.10 2.32
N THR A 49 -2.22 -3.64 3.24
CA THR A 49 -3.25 -2.87 3.95
C THR A 49 -2.61 -1.79 4.83
N THR A 50 -1.55 -2.14 5.56
CA THR A 50 -0.79 -1.20 6.40
C THR A 50 -0.16 -0.09 5.56
N MET A 51 0.45 -0.43 4.41
CA MET A 51 1.04 0.58 3.52
C MET A 51 -0.01 1.52 2.93
N ARG A 52 -1.17 1.00 2.52
CA ARG A 52 -2.28 1.84 2.05
C ARG A 52 -2.81 2.76 3.13
N HIS A 53 -2.90 2.27 4.36
CA HIS A 53 -3.32 3.09 5.49
C HIS A 53 -2.31 4.20 5.81
N ASN A 54 -1.00 3.87 5.86
CA ASN A 54 0.04 4.80 6.28
C ASN A 54 0.51 5.75 5.17
N GLN A 55 0.52 5.29 3.91
CA GLN A 55 1.10 6.03 2.78
C GLN A 55 0.07 6.36 1.69
N GLY A 56 -1.16 5.89 1.84
CA GLY A 56 -2.22 6.05 0.86
C GLY A 56 -2.26 4.98 -0.23
N ASP A 57 -3.42 4.80 -0.85
CA ASP A 57 -3.66 3.84 -1.96
C ASP A 57 -3.43 4.51 -3.32
N TRP A 58 -2.18 4.80 -3.64
CA TRP A 58 -1.75 5.34 -4.92
C TRP A 58 -0.48 4.63 -5.40
N HIS A 59 -0.25 4.62 -6.72
CA HIS A 59 0.92 3.97 -7.30
C HIS A 59 2.00 4.96 -7.70
N ILE A 60 1.61 6.05 -8.37
CA ILE A 60 2.51 7.13 -8.79
C ILE A 60 1.88 8.48 -8.53
N ALA A 61 2.71 9.50 -8.37
CA ALA A 61 2.30 10.89 -8.41
C ALA A 61 3.13 11.62 -9.47
N LEU A 62 2.45 12.33 -10.36
CA LEU A 62 3.09 13.20 -11.35
C LEU A 62 3.45 14.52 -10.67
N GLN A 63 4.63 15.02 -10.95
CA GLN A 63 5.13 16.31 -10.47
C GLN A 63 5.92 17.01 -11.58
N ASN A 64 5.89 18.33 -11.59
CA ASN A 64 6.55 19.12 -12.65
C ASN A 64 6.08 18.74 -14.07
N VAL A 65 4.80 18.41 -14.20
CA VAL A 65 4.14 18.07 -15.46
C VAL A 65 3.07 19.14 -15.72
N PRO A 66 2.94 19.64 -16.98
CA PRO A 66 1.86 20.55 -17.31
C PRO A 66 0.48 19.96 -16.99
N GLU A 67 -0.41 20.77 -16.44
CA GLU A 67 -1.71 20.29 -15.95
C GLU A 67 -2.56 19.62 -17.04
N ASN A 68 -2.53 20.16 -18.26
CA ASN A 68 -3.24 19.58 -19.40
C ASN A 68 -2.74 18.18 -19.75
N GLU A 69 -1.44 17.92 -19.63
CA GLU A 69 -0.84 16.62 -19.86
C GLU A 69 -1.15 15.67 -18.71
N ALA A 70 -1.05 16.14 -17.46
CA ALA A 70 -1.43 15.37 -16.28
C ALA A 70 -2.89 14.93 -16.36
N LYS A 71 -3.83 15.81 -16.75
CA LYS A 71 -5.24 15.48 -16.95
C LYS A 71 -5.43 14.38 -18.00
N GLN A 72 -4.74 14.47 -19.14
CA GLN A 72 -4.80 13.42 -20.18
C GLN A 72 -4.37 12.06 -19.63
N ILE A 73 -3.32 12.03 -18.81
CA ILE A 73 -2.84 10.81 -18.18
C ILE A 73 -3.87 10.27 -17.18
N MET A 74 -4.45 11.15 -16.36
CA MET A 74 -5.44 10.79 -15.34
C MET A 74 -6.73 10.22 -15.94
N GLU A 75 -7.11 10.65 -17.13
CA GLU A 75 -8.30 10.21 -17.86
C GLU A 75 -8.10 8.90 -18.63
N THR A 76 -6.91 8.30 -18.61
CA THR A 76 -6.67 7.04 -19.31
C THR A 76 -7.50 5.89 -18.73
N SER A 77 -7.88 4.94 -19.59
CA SER A 77 -8.75 3.80 -19.21
C SER A 77 -8.17 2.90 -18.11
N ASP A 78 -6.87 2.93 -17.90
CA ASP A 78 -6.17 2.10 -16.91
C ASP A 78 -6.12 2.73 -15.52
N VAL A 79 -6.52 3.99 -15.37
CA VAL A 79 -6.61 4.70 -14.09
C VAL A 79 -7.93 4.34 -13.39
N ALA A 80 -7.83 3.92 -12.14
CA ALA A 80 -8.99 3.64 -11.30
C ALA A 80 -9.56 4.92 -10.69
N PHE A 81 -8.68 5.71 -10.11
CA PHE A 81 -8.94 7.05 -9.62
C PHE A 81 -7.64 7.86 -9.62
N SER A 82 -7.81 9.15 -9.61
CA SER A 82 -6.73 10.11 -9.57
C SER A 82 -7.18 11.35 -8.82
N SER A 83 -6.22 12.13 -8.34
CA SER A 83 -6.53 13.37 -7.64
C SER A 83 -5.42 14.39 -7.79
N TRP A 84 -5.82 15.64 -7.92
CA TRP A 84 -4.95 16.78 -7.74
C TRP A 84 -4.63 16.98 -6.26
N TYR A 85 -3.41 17.45 -5.98
CA TYR A 85 -2.91 17.74 -4.66
C TYR A 85 -1.90 18.89 -4.73
N ASN A 86 -1.96 19.76 -3.74
CA ASN A 86 -0.96 20.81 -3.54
C ASN A 86 -0.75 21.09 -2.06
N GLU A 87 0.41 21.66 -1.71
CA GLU A 87 0.76 21.94 -0.32
C GLU A 87 1.54 23.25 -0.16
N MET A 88 1.28 23.97 0.92
CA MET A 88 2.03 25.15 1.36
C MET A 88 2.32 25.10 2.85
N ASN A 89 3.39 25.74 3.30
CA ASN A 89 3.76 25.87 4.71
C ASN A 89 4.00 24.52 5.45
N THR A 90 4.27 23.46 4.69
CA THR A 90 4.47 22.11 5.27
C THR A 90 5.89 21.93 5.80
N ARG A 91 6.91 22.38 5.08
CA ARG A 91 8.34 22.20 5.42
C ARG A 91 8.94 23.47 6.06
N ALA A 92 9.06 24.51 5.28
CA ALA A 92 9.52 25.81 5.75
C ALA A 92 8.33 26.60 6.31
N ASP A 93 8.61 27.47 7.30
CA ASP A 93 7.61 28.44 7.74
C ASP A 93 7.48 29.54 6.69
N GLN A 94 6.29 29.63 6.11
CA GLN A 94 5.93 30.61 5.08
C GLN A 94 4.99 31.69 5.60
N GLY A 95 4.74 31.71 6.92
CA GLY A 95 3.92 32.72 7.56
C GLY A 95 2.42 32.44 7.58
N TYR A 96 2.00 31.17 7.47
CA TYR A 96 0.60 30.76 7.59
C TYR A 96 0.34 30.20 8.99
N TYR A 97 -0.64 30.78 9.69
CA TYR A 97 -0.99 30.43 11.06
C TYR A 97 -2.50 30.39 11.28
N THR A 98 -2.95 29.61 12.25
CA THR A 98 -4.31 29.66 12.78
C THR A 98 -4.27 29.49 14.28
N GLY A 99 -5.01 30.35 15.04
CA GLY A 99 -4.98 30.33 16.49
C GLY A 99 -3.56 30.48 17.12
N GLY A 100 -2.65 31.11 16.39
CA GLY A 100 -1.25 31.27 16.82
C GLY A 100 -0.36 30.04 16.61
N LYS A 101 -0.88 28.98 16.02
CA LYS A 101 -0.14 27.77 15.66
C LYS A 101 0.12 27.72 14.15
N LYS A 102 1.18 27.07 13.74
CA LYS A 102 1.50 26.88 12.31
C LYS A 102 0.38 26.15 11.60
N ALA A 103 -0.07 26.65 10.46
CA ALA A 103 -1.06 26.04 9.60
C ALA A 103 -0.39 25.44 8.35
N ALA A 104 -0.31 24.12 8.25
CA ALA A 104 0.08 23.44 7.02
C ALA A 104 -1.13 23.39 6.09
N LEU A 105 -1.04 24.02 4.92
CA LEU A 105 -2.16 24.13 4.00
C LEU A 105 -2.10 23.04 2.94
N TYR A 106 -3.20 22.35 2.73
CA TYR A 106 -3.39 21.32 1.72
C TYR A 106 -4.55 21.68 0.82
N GLY A 107 -4.25 21.95 -0.47
CA GLY A 107 -5.22 21.99 -1.53
C GLY A 107 -5.45 20.58 -2.05
N VAL A 108 -6.66 20.06 -1.92
CA VAL A 108 -6.99 18.68 -2.26
C VAL A 108 -8.34 18.58 -2.96
N GLU A 109 -8.53 17.53 -3.74
CA GLU A 109 -9.86 17.10 -4.18
C GLU A 109 -10.42 16.08 -3.18
N GLU A 110 -11.74 15.91 -3.16
CA GLU A 110 -12.39 14.94 -2.29
C GLU A 110 -11.85 13.51 -2.50
N THR A 111 -11.52 13.15 -3.74
CA THR A 111 -10.90 11.87 -4.09
C THR A 111 -9.56 11.63 -3.38
N TYR A 112 -8.79 12.70 -3.10
CA TYR A 112 -7.53 12.57 -2.38
C TYR A 112 -7.74 12.07 -0.95
N THR A 113 -8.68 12.69 -0.24
CA THR A 113 -8.93 12.36 1.16
C THR A 113 -9.73 11.06 1.33
N THR A 114 -10.66 10.76 0.41
CA THR A 114 -11.55 9.58 0.50
C THR A 114 -10.96 8.31 -0.11
N ASN A 115 -10.30 8.40 -1.26
CA ASN A 115 -9.82 7.23 -2.00
C ASN A 115 -8.32 7.02 -1.88
N ILE A 116 -7.53 8.10 -1.91
CA ILE A 116 -6.06 7.99 -1.89
C ILE A 116 -5.57 7.81 -0.46
N MET A 117 -5.87 8.74 0.44
CA MET A 117 -5.42 8.66 1.83
C MET A 117 -6.40 7.90 2.72
N ASN A 118 -7.68 7.86 2.34
CA ASN A 118 -8.76 7.23 3.09
C ASN A 118 -8.83 7.72 4.54
N TYR A 119 -8.71 9.04 4.72
CA TYR A 119 -8.82 9.64 6.04
C TYR A 119 -10.27 9.59 6.54
N PRO A 120 -10.52 9.04 7.73
CA PRO A 120 -11.82 9.19 8.37
C PRO A 120 -12.18 10.67 8.53
N LEU A 121 -13.41 11.02 8.23
CA LEU A 121 -13.89 12.39 8.24
C LEU A 121 -15.10 12.52 9.16
N GLU A 122 -15.01 13.43 10.14
CA GLU A 122 -16.18 13.95 10.84
C GLU A 122 -16.66 15.24 10.14
N GLY A 123 -17.93 15.33 9.82
CA GLY A 123 -18.47 16.44 9.03
C GLY A 123 -18.45 16.17 7.52
N SER A 124 -18.01 17.13 6.72
CA SER A 124 -17.96 17.03 5.26
C SER A 124 -16.68 17.61 4.66
N TYR A 125 -16.34 17.16 3.45
CA TYR A 125 -15.31 17.77 2.63
C TYR A 125 -15.69 19.24 2.31
N PRO A 126 -14.73 20.21 2.31
CA PRO A 126 -14.98 21.62 1.98
C PRO A 126 -15.52 21.78 0.56
N GLN A 127 -16.78 22.16 0.43
CA GLN A 127 -17.44 22.31 -0.87
C GLN A 127 -17.31 23.73 -1.43
N SER A 128 -17.16 24.73 -0.57
CA SER A 128 -17.04 26.13 -0.96
C SER A 128 -15.65 26.71 -0.68
N GLU A 129 -15.35 27.85 -1.32
CA GLU A 129 -14.10 28.59 -1.13
C GLU A 129 -13.95 29.20 0.29
N LYS A 130 -15.03 29.20 1.07
CA LYS A 130 -15.04 29.72 2.45
C LYS A 130 -15.16 28.62 3.49
N GLU A 131 -14.95 27.38 3.09
CA GLU A 131 -14.92 26.22 3.97
C GLU A 131 -13.52 25.63 4.03
N ALA A 132 -13.18 25.10 5.21
CA ALA A 132 -11.96 24.32 5.41
C ALA A 132 -12.24 23.15 6.36
N ALA A 133 -11.55 22.04 6.16
CA ALA A 133 -11.48 20.97 7.14
C ALA A 133 -10.10 20.98 7.82
N LEU A 134 -10.04 20.56 9.07
CA LEU A 134 -8.79 20.55 9.84
C LEU A 134 -8.43 19.13 10.25
N SER A 135 -7.21 18.95 10.75
CA SER A 135 -6.84 17.73 11.48
C SER A 135 -7.71 17.56 12.72
N ALA A 136 -8.00 16.34 13.11
CA ALA A 136 -8.89 16.03 14.23
C ALA A 136 -8.38 16.58 15.57
N ASP A 137 -7.06 16.65 15.76
CA ASP A 137 -6.42 17.22 16.94
C ASP A 137 -6.68 18.73 17.13
N ALA A 138 -7.03 19.45 16.06
CA ALA A 138 -7.41 20.86 16.12
C ALA A 138 -8.64 21.12 17.01
N LYS A 139 -9.52 20.12 17.17
CA LYS A 139 -10.68 20.22 18.08
C LYS A 139 -10.24 20.50 19.50
N ASP A 140 -9.32 19.69 20.01
CA ASP A 140 -8.83 19.83 21.38
C ASP A 140 -7.87 21.03 21.49
N LEU A 141 -7.06 21.28 20.45
CA LEU A 141 -6.09 22.36 20.42
C LEU A 141 -6.74 23.74 20.49
N PHE A 142 -7.87 23.93 19.82
CA PHE A 142 -8.55 25.23 19.70
C PHE A 142 -9.94 25.26 20.37
N GLY A 143 -10.46 24.14 20.84
CA GLY A 143 -11.80 24.05 21.43
C GLY A 143 -12.93 24.32 20.42
N ILE A 144 -12.79 23.87 19.17
CA ILE A 144 -13.68 24.15 18.03
C ILE A 144 -14.43 22.92 17.56
N THR A 145 -15.55 23.16 16.87
CA THR A 145 -16.42 22.11 16.31
C THR A 145 -16.82 22.41 14.87
N VAL A 146 -17.43 21.47 14.20
CA VAL A 146 -17.97 21.67 12.84
C VAL A 146 -18.99 22.81 12.85
N GLY A 147 -18.87 23.75 11.92
CA GLY A 147 -19.68 24.94 11.79
C GLY A 147 -19.09 26.19 12.45
N ASP A 148 -18.07 26.05 13.31
CA ASP A 148 -17.35 27.19 13.86
C ASP A 148 -16.50 27.87 12.79
N ARG A 149 -15.99 29.07 13.11
CA ARG A 149 -15.12 29.83 12.23
C ARG A 149 -13.69 29.82 12.76
N ILE A 150 -12.75 29.73 11.81
CA ILE A 150 -11.34 29.94 12.08
C ILE A 150 -10.81 31.11 11.25
N THR A 151 -9.79 31.79 11.77
CA THR A 151 -9.03 32.79 11.03
C THR A 151 -7.69 32.18 10.61
N LEU A 152 -7.44 32.13 9.31
CA LEU A 152 -6.14 31.82 8.74
C LEU A 152 -5.37 33.13 8.54
N ASN A 153 -4.31 33.32 9.31
CA ASN A 153 -3.40 34.46 9.17
C ASN A 153 -2.38 34.10 8.07
N THR A 154 -2.22 34.97 7.10
CA THR A 154 -1.29 34.79 5.97
C THR A 154 -0.46 36.06 5.77
N PRO A 155 0.65 36.02 5.03
CA PRO A 155 1.40 37.21 4.68
C PRO A 155 0.60 38.29 3.93
N ALA A 156 -0.43 37.89 3.18
CA ALA A 156 -1.33 38.81 2.46
C ALA A 156 -2.48 39.37 3.31
N GLY A 157 -2.70 38.85 4.54
CA GLY A 157 -3.79 39.24 5.44
C GLY A 157 -4.51 38.04 6.05
N ASP A 158 -5.61 38.35 6.71
CA ASP A 158 -6.42 37.40 7.45
C ASP A 158 -7.61 36.93 6.63
N PHE A 159 -7.85 35.61 6.61
CA PHE A 159 -8.97 34.99 5.90
C PHE A 159 -9.82 34.15 6.88
N GLU A 160 -11.13 34.31 6.82
CA GLU A 160 -12.07 33.53 7.62
C GLU A 160 -12.61 32.33 6.85
N TYR A 161 -12.59 31.15 7.50
CA TYR A 161 -13.15 29.91 6.99
C TYR A 161 -14.14 29.32 7.99
N THR A 162 -15.21 28.72 7.48
CA THR A 162 -16.11 27.88 8.27
C THR A 162 -15.58 26.45 8.27
N ILE A 163 -15.52 25.83 9.43
CA ILE A 163 -15.06 24.45 9.57
C ILE A 163 -16.13 23.52 9.03
N SER A 164 -15.85 22.82 7.93
CA SER A 164 -16.72 21.82 7.33
C SER A 164 -16.55 20.43 7.93
N GLY A 165 -15.37 20.12 8.47
CA GLY A 165 -15.06 18.81 9.02
C GLY A 165 -13.69 18.71 9.65
N PHE A 166 -13.42 17.49 10.17
CA PHE A 166 -12.13 17.13 10.76
C PHE A 166 -11.68 15.78 10.22
N TYR A 167 -10.44 15.72 9.74
CA TYR A 167 -9.81 14.50 9.25
C TYR A 167 -8.96 13.84 10.33
N GLU A 168 -9.11 12.53 10.51
CA GLU A 168 -8.14 11.72 11.24
C GLU A 168 -6.92 11.47 10.34
N ASP A 169 -6.00 12.41 10.31
CA ASP A 169 -4.78 12.41 9.52
C ASP A 169 -3.53 12.05 10.36
N ASP A 170 -2.34 12.39 9.87
CA ASP A 170 -1.07 12.11 10.54
C ASP A 170 -0.81 13.06 11.72
N THR A 171 -1.25 12.66 12.90
CA THR A 171 -1.03 13.39 14.16
C THR A 171 0.47 13.58 14.49
N GLU A 172 1.33 12.66 14.07
CA GLU A 172 2.78 12.78 14.25
C GLU A 172 3.34 13.99 13.49
N PHE A 173 2.87 14.20 12.26
CA PHE A 173 3.24 15.37 11.47
C PHE A 173 2.81 16.68 12.14
N ASN A 174 1.59 16.75 12.67
CA ASN A 174 1.07 17.92 13.37
C ASN A 174 1.93 18.26 14.61
N ASN A 175 2.37 17.26 15.35
CA ASN A 175 3.28 17.44 16.47
C ASN A 175 4.67 17.95 16.03
N ILE A 176 5.19 17.46 14.91
CA ILE A 176 6.50 17.89 14.38
C ILE A 176 6.48 19.37 13.98
N ILE A 177 5.39 19.84 13.37
CA ILE A 177 5.26 21.24 12.94
C ILE A 177 4.82 22.18 14.06
N ASP A 178 4.45 21.68 15.25
CA ASP A 178 3.77 22.41 16.33
C ASP A 178 2.55 23.19 15.81
N GLY A 179 1.69 22.50 15.04
CA GLY A 179 0.63 23.15 14.32
C GLY A 179 -0.54 22.20 13.97
N THR A 180 -1.28 22.56 12.95
CA THR A 180 -2.41 21.77 12.45
C THR A 180 -2.41 21.77 10.92
N CYS A 181 -3.00 20.74 10.32
CA CYS A 181 -3.26 20.71 8.90
C CYS A 181 -4.61 21.36 8.58
N VAL A 182 -4.64 22.13 7.50
CA VAL A 182 -5.84 22.81 7.00
C VAL A 182 -6.07 22.34 5.58
N TYR A 183 -7.16 21.63 5.36
CA TYR A 183 -7.56 21.07 4.07
C TYR A 183 -8.58 21.98 3.40
N MET A 184 -8.32 22.33 2.17
CA MET A 184 -9.16 23.24 1.35
C MET A 184 -9.48 22.58 0.03
N ASN A 185 -10.61 22.94 -0.57
CA ASN A 185 -10.82 22.61 -1.96
C ASN A 185 -9.85 23.39 -2.86
N ARG A 186 -9.77 22.98 -4.11
CA ARG A 186 -8.84 23.57 -5.07
C ARG A 186 -9.01 25.08 -5.23
N ALA A 187 -10.26 25.55 -5.34
CA ALA A 187 -10.53 26.95 -5.58
C ALA A 187 -10.08 27.85 -4.41
N ALA A 188 -10.36 27.44 -3.16
CA ALA A 188 -9.88 28.15 -1.97
C ALA A 188 -8.34 28.16 -1.88
N PHE A 189 -7.70 27.04 -2.19
CA PHE A 189 -6.25 26.93 -2.17
C PHE A 189 -5.58 27.82 -3.23
N ASP A 190 -6.10 27.80 -4.44
CA ASP A 190 -5.58 28.62 -5.56
C ASP A 190 -5.79 30.11 -5.26
N GLU A 191 -6.93 30.53 -4.64
CA GLU A 191 -7.18 31.91 -4.22
C GLU A 191 -6.10 32.38 -3.21
N ILE A 192 -5.88 31.61 -2.14
CA ILE A 192 -4.87 31.93 -1.12
C ILE A 192 -3.46 31.98 -1.70
N SER A 193 -3.14 31.03 -2.55
CA SER A 193 -1.85 30.94 -3.24
C SER A 193 -1.59 32.18 -4.08
N ALA A 194 -2.56 32.56 -4.91
CA ALA A 194 -2.47 33.72 -5.77
C ALA A 194 -2.33 35.03 -4.99
N MET A 195 -3.13 35.20 -3.92
CA MET A 195 -3.08 36.41 -3.07
C MET A 195 -1.75 36.58 -2.34
N ASN A 196 -1.08 35.47 -2.03
CA ASN A 196 0.22 35.47 -1.37
C ASN A 196 1.39 35.42 -2.36
N GLY A 197 1.13 35.44 -3.67
CA GLY A 197 2.16 35.39 -4.72
C GLY A 197 2.97 34.09 -4.70
N THR A 198 2.37 33.00 -4.23
CA THR A 198 2.97 31.66 -4.21
C THR A 198 2.39 30.81 -5.33
N GLU A 199 3.25 30.07 -6.02
CA GLU A 199 2.84 29.10 -7.05
C GLU A 199 3.43 27.72 -6.67
N PRO A 200 2.82 27.02 -5.71
CA PRO A 200 3.32 25.72 -5.31
C PRO A 200 3.12 24.70 -6.45
N ALA A 201 4.08 23.78 -6.58
CA ALA A 201 4.06 22.79 -7.64
C ALA A 201 2.95 21.75 -7.40
N SER A 202 1.98 21.71 -8.30
CA SER A 202 0.91 20.70 -8.26
C SER A 202 1.44 19.29 -8.42
N GLN A 203 0.85 18.36 -7.69
CA GLN A 203 1.06 16.94 -7.82
C GLN A 203 -0.25 16.26 -8.21
N PHE A 204 -0.15 15.20 -9.00
CA PHE A 204 -1.32 14.44 -9.47
C PHE A 204 -1.13 12.98 -9.11
N TYR A 205 -1.88 12.53 -8.13
CA TYR A 205 -1.84 11.16 -7.63
C TYR A 205 -2.65 10.25 -8.53
N ILE A 206 -2.12 9.06 -8.81
CA ILE A 206 -2.72 8.10 -9.74
C ILE A 206 -2.71 6.70 -9.13
N ARG A 207 -3.88 6.05 -9.15
CA ARG A 207 -4.09 4.65 -8.81
C ARG A 207 -4.55 3.91 -10.06
N PHE A 208 -3.77 2.93 -10.51
CA PHE A 208 -4.15 2.07 -11.64
C PHE A 208 -5.17 1.00 -11.22
N LYS A 209 -6.06 0.62 -12.11
CA LYS A 209 -7.09 -0.42 -11.89
C LYS A 209 -6.50 -1.78 -11.56
N LYS A 210 -5.41 -2.15 -12.25
CA LYS A 210 -4.77 -3.45 -12.12
C LYS A 210 -3.44 -3.33 -11.38
N GLU A 211 -3.23 -4.20 -10.40
CA GLU A 211 -1.95 -4.31 -9.69
C GLU A 211 -0.97 -5.24 -10.41
N SER A 212 -1.48 -6.16 -11.25
CA SER A 212 -0.63 -6.99 -12.08
C SER A 212 -0.04 -6.21 -13.26
N GLY A 213 1.27 -6.31 -13.45
CA GLY A 213 1.96 -5.65 -14.55
C GLY A 213 2.20 -4.14 -14.36
N LEU A 214 2.04 -3.61 -13.13
CA LEU A 214 2.25 -2.20 -12.80
C LEU A 214 3.61 -1.66 -13.26
N LYS A 215 4.68 -2.43 -13.09
CA LYS A 215 6.03 -2.02 -13.53
C LYS A 215 6.06 -1.69 -15.02
N LYS A 216 5.39 -2.52 -15.83
CA LYS A 216 5.28 -2.29 -17.27
C LYS A 216 4.37 -1.10 -17.57
N ALA A 217 3.21 -1.01 -16.92
CA ALA A 217 2.28 0.10 -17.11
C ALA A 217 2.93 1.46 -16.79
N ILE A 218 3.69 1.55 -15.70
CA ILE A 218 4.44 2.76 -15.34
C ILE A 218 5.54 3.07 -16.36
N ALA A 219 6.24 2.04 -16.86
CA ALA A 219 7.28 2.22 -17.87
C ALA A 219 6.71 2.69 -19.22
N ASP A 220 5.61 2.08 -19.66
CA ASP A 220 4.90 2.43 -20.90
C ASP A 220 4.37 3.89 -20.81
N LEU A 221 3.79 4.26 -19.67
CA LEU A 221 3.33 5.64 -19.41
C LEU A 221 4.49 6.64 -19.46
N LYS A 222 5.62 6.34 -18.80
CA LYS A 222 6.82 7.19 -18.85
C LYS A 222 7.33 7.37 -20.29
N GLN A 223 7.31 6.31 -21.09
CA GLN A 223 7.73 6.35 -22.48
C GLN A 223 6.74 7.12 -23.36
N GLN A 224 5.45 6.89 -23.21
CA GLN A 224 4.39 7.52 -24.01
C GLN A 224 4.37 9.05 -23.86
N TYR A 225 4.56 9.54 -22.63
CA TYR A 225 4.51 10.96 -22.28
C TYR A 225 5.91 11.56 -22.05
N ASN A 226 6.97 10.86 -22.45
CA ASN A 226 8.37 11.28 -22.29
C ASN A 226 8.71 11.77 -20.87
N LEU A 227 8.16 11.10 -19.84
CA LEU A 227 8.33 11.45 -18.43
C LEU A 227 9.65 10.90 -17.90
N THR A 228 10.35 11.73 -17.15
CA THR A 228 11.60 11.38 -16.47
C THR A 228 11.35 10.88 -15.03
N ALA A 229 12.40 10.43 -14.37
CA ALA A 229 12.31 10.09 -12.93
C ALA A 229 11.96 11.31 -12.05
N ALA A 230 12.25 12.53 -12.51
CA ALA A 230 11.88 13.76 -11.81
C ALA A 230 10.39 14.09 -11.93
N ASN A 231 9.71 13.55 -12.95
CA ASN A 231 8.28 13.78 -13.17
C ASN A 231 7.38 12.76 -12.48
N VAL A 232 7.92 11.61 -12.08
CA VAL A 232 7.12 10.51 -11.52
C VAL A 232 7.68 10.07 -10.18
N LYS A 233 6.98 10.46 -9.12
CA LYS A 233 7.19 9.95 -7.76
C LYS A 233 6.46 8.61 -7.62
N GLU A 234 7.16 7.58 -7.19
CA GLU A 234 6.59 6.24 -6.97
C GLU A 234 6.24 6.05 -5.49
N ASN A 235 5.11 5.42 -5.19
CA ASN A 235 4.82 4.91 -3.85
C ASN A 235 5.71 3.69 -3.59
N MET A 236 6.92 3.95 -3.11
CA MET A 236 7.96 2.93 -2.96
C MET A 236 7.55 1.78 -2.04
N GLY A 237 6.81 2.09 -0.97
CA GLY A 237 6.32 1.09 -0.03
C GLY A 237 5.33 0.14 -0.70
N LEU A 238 4.26 0.69 -1.26
CA LEU A 238 3.21 -0.10 -1.90
C LEU A 238 3.72 -0.85 -3.14
N LEU A 239 4.43 -0.16 -4.04
CA LEU A 239 5.02 -0.79 -5.23
C LEU A 239 6.08 -1.83 -4.88
N GLY A 240 6.79 -1.65 -3.76
CA GLY A 240 7.72 -2.63 -3.23
C GLY A 240 7.04 -3.95 -2.93
N ILE A 241 5.95 -3.92 -2.17
CA ILE A 241 5.18 -5.11 -1.79
C ILE A 241 4.54 -5.77 -3.03
N LEU A 242 4.03 -4.96 -3.97
CA LEU A 242 3.44 -5.42 -5.22
C LEU A 242 4.47 -5.92 -6.27
N GLY A 243 5.77 -5.88 -5.96
CA GLY A 243 6.83 -6.31 -6.88
C GLY A 243 7.01 -5.39 -8.10
N ALA A 244 6.51 -4.17 -8.03
CA ALA A 244 6.48 -3.22 -9.13
C ALA A 244 7.44 -2.03 -8.97
N SER A 245 8.15 -1.94 -7.84
CA SER A 245 9.09 -0.86 -7.57
C SER A 245 10.24 -0.82 -8.58
N SER A 246 10.62 0.38 -9.00
CA SER A 246 11.83 0.62 -9.78
C SER A 246 13.11 0.56 -8.92
N ASN A 247 12.99 0.56 -7.60
CA ASN A 247 14.12 0.47 -6.69
C ASN A 247 14.73 -0.92 -6.69
N LYS A 248 16.02 -1.00 -7.08
CA LYS A 248 16.76 -2.26 -7.17
C LYS A 248 16.87 -2.99 -5.84
N SER A 249 17.01 -2.28 -4.73
CA SER A 249 17.15 -2.88 -3.39
C SER A 249 15.88 -3.64 -2.98
N VAL A 250 14.71 -3.07 -3.25
CA VAL A 250 13.42 -3.72 -2.97
C VAL A 250 13.18 -4.91 -3.91
N SER A 251 13.50 -4.76 -5.21
CA SER A 251 13.31 -5.83 -6.18
C SER A 251 14.20 -7.06 -5.94
N GLN A 252 15.31 -6.93 -5.22
CA GLN A 252 16.21 -8.04 -4.85
C GLN A 252 15.66 -8.95 -3.75
N LEU A 253 14.66 -8.52 -2.99
CA LEU A 253 14.03 -9.36 -1.96
C LEU A 253 13.26 -10.55 -2.55
N TYR A 254 12.67 -10.40 -3.73
CA TYR A 254 11.90 -11.47 -4.37
C TYR A 254 12.74 -12.68 -4.81
N PRO A 255 13.91 -12.51 -5.47
CA PRO A 255 14.81 -13.63 -5.77
C PRO A 255 15.26 -14.35 -4.51
N LEU A 256 15.57 -13.63 -3.44
CA LEU A 256 15.96 -14.22 -2.15
C LEU A 256 14.84 -15.07 -1.56
N ALA A 257 13.62 -14.56 -1.54
CA ALA A 257 12.44 -15.31 -1.09
C ALA A 257 12.20 -16.56 -1.95
N ALA A 258 12.38 -16.47 -3.26
CA ALA A 258 12.24 -17.60 -4.18
C ALA A 258 13.30 -18.68 -3.91
N VAL A 259 14.54 -18.31 -3.63
CA VAL A 259 15.61 -19.26 -3.26
C VAL A 259 15.26 -19.98 -1.95
N CYS A 260 14.85 -19.25 -0.92
CA CYS A 260 14.41 -19.85 0.35
C CYS A 260 13.25 -20.83 0.14
N PHE A 261 12.28 -20.45 -0.71
CA PHE A 261 11.16 -21.30 -1.06
C PHE A 261 11.60 -22.60 -1.76
N ILE A 262 12.51 -22.54 -2.72
CA ILE A 262 13.05 -23.72 -3.40
C ILE A 262 13.76 -24.65 -2.40
N ILE A 263 14.54 -24.11 -1.46
CA ILE A 263 15.21 -24.88 -0.41
C ILE A 263 14.19 -25.65 0.44
N ILE A 264 13.10 -25.00 0.84
CA ILE A 264 12.01 -25.62 1.62
C ILE A 264 11.33 -26.74 0.85
N LEU A 265 11.02 -26.50 -0.45
CA LEU A 265 10.44 -27.53 -1.31
C LEU A 265 11.37 -28.76 -1.46
N VAL A 266 12.64 -28.53 -1.75
CA VAL A 266 13.64 -29.60 -1.90
C VAL A 266 13.76 -30.38 -0.60
N SER A 267 13.83 -29.71 0.55
CA SER A 267 13.87 -30.37 1.86
C SER A 267 12.63 -31.23 2.12
N GLY A 268 11.46 -30.77 1.75
CA GLY A 268 10.21 -31.54 1.83
C GLY A 268 10.23 -32.79 0.95
N VAL A 269 10.71 -32.67 -0.28
CA VAL A 269 10.85 -33.81 -1.20
C VAL A 269 11.86 -34.84 -0.65
N PHE A 270 13.00 -34.40 -0.13
CA PHE A 270 13.99 -35.29 0.49
C PHE A 270 13.41 -36.01 1.71
N MET A 271 12.63 -35.32 2.56
CA MET A 271 11.99 -35.92 3.71
C MET A 271 11.01 -37.04 3.29
N ILE A 272 10.17 -36.80 2.28
CA ILE A 272 9.23 -37.79 1.76
C ILE A 272 9.99 -38.96 1.13
N SER A 273 10.99 -38.67 0.30
CA SER A 273 11.82 -39.68 -0.35
C SER A 273 12.55 -40.57 0.66
N SER A 274 13.13 -39.98 1.70
CA SER A 274 13.81 -40.71 2.78
C SER A 274 12.86 -41.64 3.53
N CYS A 275 11.65 -41.16 3.86
CA CYS A 275 10.62 -42.00 4.47
C CYS A 275 10.19 -43.18 3.57
N MET A 276 10.06 -42.94 2.26
CA MET A 276 9.69 -44.00 1.30
C MET A 276 10.83 -45.01 1.12
N ASN A 277 12.08 -44.53 1.00
CA ASN A 277 13.26 -45.40 0.82
C ASN A 277 13.50 -46.28 2.05
N SER A 278 13.38 -45.75 3.25
CA SER A 278 13.43 -46.54 4.49
C SER A 278 12.40 -47.67 4.52
N ASN A 279 11.15 -47.37 4.06
CA ASN A 279 10.09 -48.37 3.96
C ASN A 279 10.42 -49.47 2.92
N VAL A 280 10.99 -49.11 1.79
CA VAL A 280 11.37 -50.08 0.71
C VAL A 280 12.54 -50.97 1.15
N THR A 281 13.58 -50.40 1.83
CA THR A 281 14.73 -51.11 2.31
C THR A 281 14.33 -52.15 3.36
N GLN A 282 13.46 -51.79 4.31
CA GLN A 282 12.93 -52.74 5.29
C GLN A 282 12.15 -53.88 4.68
N ARG A 283 11.41 -53.64 3.57
CA ARG A 283 10.70 -54.68 2.82
C ARG A 283 11.64 -55.60 2.08
N LYS A 284 12.72 -55.09 1.49
CA LYS A 284 13.77 -55.94 0.84
C LYS A 284 14.44 -56.90 1.84
N ALA A 285 14.76 -56.41 3.04
CA ALA A 285 15.34 -57.25 4.09
C ALA A 285 14.38 -58.38 4.51
N TYR A 286 13.06 -58.11 4.54
CA TYR A 286 12.05 -59.11 4.88
C TYR A 286 11.89 -60.20 3.75
N PHE A 287 11.95 -59.82 2.49
CA PHE A 287 11.88 -60.76 1.36
C PHE A 287 13.18 -61.56 1.17
N GLY A 288 14.35 -60.98 1.54
CA GLY A 288 15.63 -61.68 1.48
C GLY A 288 15.83 -62.75 2.56
N ILE A 289 15.00 -62.77 3.60
CA ILE A 289 14.98 -63.81 4.64
C ILE A 289 14.05 -64.98 4.26
N MET A 290 13.18 -64.81 3.25
CA MET A 290 12.24 -65.81 2.80
C MET A 290 12.72 -66.56 1.52
N SER A 291 13.88 -66.20 0.98
CA SER A 291 14.54 -66.93 -0.12
C SER A 291 15.74 -67.72 0.46
#